data_8ca56edeaecad238841660e687dd1003
#
_entry.id   8ca56edeaecad238841660e687dd1003
#
_cell.length_a   1.000
_cell.length_b   1.000
_cell.length_c   1.000
_cell.angle_alpha   90.00
_cell.angle_beta   90.00
_cell.angle_gamma   90.00
#
_symmetry.space_group_name_H-M   'P 1'
#
loop_
_entity.id
_entity.type
_entity.pdbx_description
1 polymer ?
#
loop_
_entity_poly.entity_id
_entity_poly.type
_entity_poly.pdbx_seq_one_letter_code
_entity_poly.pdbx_strand_id
1 'polypeptide(L)'
;VIVTRAADRSSALSELLRDAGATVVEIPVTATEDATDGGRAFVDAIARLDEFEWLVVTSPEGARRVVEVARRLGVDAAKVKRAAVGVATADALGGADLVPRTQTGESLGAVFPEGRGRVLLAVAESAGDDVETAARAKGWTVERVHSYRTVAVRPTGIDDSVVRSCDAITFTAASAVDAWVSAFGTLVPSTVVAMGPQTARALSDAGIAPVVVATEQSLHGVVAALG
;
A
#
# COMPACT_ATOMS: atom_id res chain seq x y z
N VAL A 1 19.95 -9.70 1.67
CA VAL A 1 19.09 -8.52 1.85
C VAL A 1 17.79 -8.93 2.54
N ILE A 2 17.40 -8.21 3.61
CA ILE A 2 16.12 -8.41 4.28
C ILE A 2 15.03 -7.61 3.56
N VAL A 3 13.89 -8.28 3.29
CA VAL A 3 12.65 -7.66 2.78
C VAL A 3 11.59 -7.70 3.86
N THR A 4 11.12 -6.52 4.32
CA THR A 4 10.19 -6.37 5.46
C THR A 4 8.71 -6.32 5.08
N ARG A 5 8.40 -6.39 3.78
CA ARG A 5 7.01 -6.30 3.27
C ARG A 5 6.18 -7.49 3.73
N ALA A 6 4.86 -7.27 3.79
CA ALA A 6 3.90 -8.37 4.00
C ALA A 6 4.13 -9.50 2.97
N ALA A 7 3.97 -10.74 3.40
CA ALA A 7 4.34 -11.93 2.61
C ALA A 7 3.65 -11.99 1.23
N ASP A 8 2.41 -11.51 1.14
CA ASP A 8 1.64 -11.39 -0.10
C ASP A 8 2.15 -10.33 -1.08
N ARG A 9 3.06 -9.45 -0.64
CA ARG A 9 3.63 -8.32 -1.40
C ARG A 9 5.15 -8.38 -1.55
N SER A 10 5.80 -9.33 -0.91
CA SER A 10 7.26 -9.44 -0.94
C SER A 10 7.78 -9.94 -2.28
N SER A 11 7.02 -10.77 -3.00
CA SER A 11 7.45 -11.50 -4.20
C SER A 11 8.09 -10.58 -5.26
N ALA A 12 7.43 -9.50 -5.66
CA ALA A 12 7.94 -8.63 -6.73
C ALA A 12 9.28 -7.95 -6.38
N LEU A 13 9.46 -7.48 -5.13
CA LEU A 13 10.75 -6.94 -4.69
C LEU A 13 11.80 -8.03 -4.53
N SER A 14 11.39 -9.16 -3.98
CA SER A 14 12.28 -10.31 -3.79
C SER A 14 12.80 -10.87 -5.12
N GLU A 15 11.95 -10.92 -6.16
CA GLU A 15 12.33 -11.32 -7.51
C GLU A 15 13.35 -10.34 -8.09
N LEU A 16 13.06 -9.03 -8.07
CA LEU A 16 13.97 -8.00 -8.56
C LEU A 16 15.33 -8.05 -7.86
N LEU A 17 15.34 -8.28 -6.55
CA LEU A 17 16.58 -8.40 -5.77
C LEU A 17 17.37 -9.67 -6.15
N ARG A 18 16.69 -10.80 -6.34
CA ARG A 18 17.31 -12.05 -6.77
C ARG A 18 17.89 -11.92 -8.20
N ASP A 19 17.15 -11.28 -9.10
CA ASP A 19 17.61 -10.99 -10.47
C ASP A 19 18.85 -10.09 -10.48
N ALA A 20 18.96 -9.18 -9.50
CA ALA A 20 20.15 -8.38 -9.25
C ALA A 20 21.29 -9.14 -8.53
N GLY A 21 21.14 -10.45 -8.25
CA GLY A 21 22.15 -11.30 -7.65
C GLY A 21 22.13 -11.32 -6.09
N ALA A 22 21.14 -10.75 -5.45
CA ALA A 22 21.05 -10.73 -4.00
C ALA A 22 20.43 -12.02 -3.44
N THR A 23 20.97 -12.49 -2.31
CA THR A 23 20.29 -13.49 -1.45
C THR A 23 19.23 -12.76 -0.63
N VAL A 24 17.97 -13.15 -0.75
CA VAL A 24 16.83 -12.50 -0.09
C VAL A 24 16.35 -13.32 1.11
N VAL A 25 16.20 -12.64 2.22
CA VAL A 25 15.55 -13.14 3.45
C VAL A 25 14.28 -12.37 3.67
N GLU A 26 13.12 -13.02 3.54
CA GLU A 26 11.84 -12.38 3.79
C GLU A 26 11.50 -12.43 5.28
N ILE A 27 11.40 -11.26 5.90
CA ILE A 27 10.99 -11.08 7.30
C ILE A 27 9.77 -10.15 7.33
N PRO A 28 8.58 -10.64 6.99
CA PRO A 28 7.39 -9.81 6.97
C PRO A 28 7.03 -9.35 8.39
N VAL A 29 7.07 -8.04 8.61
CA VAL A 29 6.70 -7.42 9.89
C VAL A 29 5.32 -6.79 9.87
N THR A 30 4.66 -6.82 8.71
CA THR A 30 3.27 -6.35 8.55
C THR A 30 2.44 -7.40 7.81
N ALA A 31 1.15 -7.44 8.13
CA ALA A 31 0.15 -8.19 7.39
C ALA A 31 -1.05 -7.30 7.08
N THR A 32 -1.85 -7.71 6.11
CA THR A 32 -3.14 -7.07 5.83
C THR A 32 -4.28 -7.93 6.36
N GLU A 33 -5.21 -7.29 7.04
CA GLU A 33 -6.40 -7.92 7.60
C GLU A 33 -7.65 -7.18 7.14
N ASP A 34 -8.82 -7.73 7.41
CA ASP A 34 -10.07 -6.99 7.27
C ASP A 34 -10.05 -5.75 8.16
N ALA A 35 -10.75 -4.70 7.73
CA ALA A 35 -10.90 -3.49 8.52
C ALA A 35 -11.48 -3.79 9.92
N THR A 36 -11.36 -2.84 10.84
CA THR A 36 -11.73 -3.02 12.25
C THR A 36 -13.18 -3.48 12.46
N ASP A 37 -14.09 -3.15 11.53
CA ASP A 37 -15.48 -3.60 11.52
C ASP A 37 -15.68 -5.04 10.99
N GLY A 38 -14.59 -5.76 10.70
CA GLY A 38 -14.59 -7.07 10.04
C GLY A 38 -14.93 -6.97 8.55
N GLY A 39 -14.70 -5.82 7.92
CA GLY A 39 -14.95 -5.57 6.50
C GLY A 39 -16.42 -5.44 6.12
N ARG A 40 -17.33 -5.33 7.09
CA ARG A 40 -18.79 -5.31 6.83
C ARG A 40 -19.20 -4.13 5.99
N ALA A 41 -18.82 -2.91 6.36
CA ALA A 41 -19.17 -1.70 5.62
C ALA A 41 -18.65 -1.75 4.17
N PHE A 42 -17.46 -2.32 3.97
CA PHE A 42 -16.88 -2.52 2.65
C PHE A 42 -17.70 -3.52 1.81
N VAL A 43 -18.04 -4.68 2.37
CA VAL A 43 -18.85 -5.70 1.67
C VAL A 43 -20.23 -5.17 1.33
N ASP A 44 -20.88 -4.46 2.28
CA ASP A 44 -22.20 -3.86 2.08
C ASP A 44 -22.18 -2.76 1.00
N ALA A 45 -21.11 -1.97 0.93
CA ALA A 45 -20.96 -0.95 -0.11
C ALA A 45 -20.72 -1.57 -1.50
N ILE A 46 -19.92 -2.64 -1.61
CA ILE A 46 -19.73 -3.36 -2.88
C ILE A 46 -21.03 -4.04 -3.34
N ALA A 47 -21.86 -4.54 -2.42
CA ALA A 47 -23.16 -5.13 -2.77
C ALA A 47 -24.12 -4.11 -3.40
N ARG A 48 -23.93 -2.81 -3.11
CA ARG A 48 -24.73 -1.68 -3.63
C ARG A 48 -23.94 -0.84 -4.65
N LEU A 49 -22.97 -1.44 -5.35
CA LEU A 49 -22.05 -0.70 -6.22
C LEU A 49 -22.78 0.05 -7.35
N ASP A 50 -23.92 -0.42 -7.79
CA ASP A 50 -24.78 0.21 -8.79
C ASP A 50 -25.44 1.52 -8.33
N GLU A 51 -25.41 1.86 -7.03
CA GLU A 51 -25.83 3.14 -6.51
C GLU A 51 -24.77 4.25 -6.68
N PHE A 52 -23.56 3.90 -7.10
CA PHE A 52 -22.44 4.82 -7.24
C PHE A 52 -22.12 5.09 -8.71
N GLU A 53 -21.70 6.31 -9.02
CA GLU A 53 -21.17 6.66 -10.34
C GLU A 53 -19.68 6.35 -10.49
N TRP A 54 -18.95 6.44 -9.37
CA TRP A 54 -17.53 6.16 -9.32
C TRP A 54 -17.18 5.22 -8.18
N LEU A 55 -16.27 4.31 -8.49
CA LEU A 55 -15.48 3.55 -7.53
C LEU A 55 -14.05 4.07 -7.56
N VAL A 56 -13.56 4.55 -6.43
CA VAL A 56 -12.20 5.08 -6.28
C VAL A 56 -11.41 4.18 -5.36
N VAL A 57 -10.22 3.77 -5.81
CA VAL A 57 -9.33 2.88 -5.05
C VAL A 57 -7.91 3.45 -5.02
N THR A 58 -7.29 3.48 -3.84
CA THR A 58 -6.00 4.14 -3.63
C THR A 58 -4.83 3.18 -3.40
N SER A 59 -5.05 1.87 -3.54
CA SER A 59 -3.97 0.87 -3.37
C SER A 59 -4.25 -0.40 -4.17
N PRO A 60 -3.19 -1.11 -4.62
CA PRO A 60 -3.36 -2.41 -5.29
C PRO A 60 -4.04 -3.45 -4.41
N GLU A 61 -3.81 -3.42 -3.09
CA GLU A 61 -4.47 -4.32 -2.14
C GLU A 61 -5.97 -4.05 -2.06
N GLY A 62 -6.35 -2.77 -1.92
CA GLY A 62 -7.76 -2.38 -1.97
C GLY A 62 -8.44 -2.81 -3.26
N ALA A 63 -7.75 -2.68 -4.40
CA ALA A 63 -8.24 -3.10 -5.71
C ALA A 63 -8.48 -4.63 -5.77
N ARG A 64 -7.52 -5.44 -5.32
CA ARG A 64 -7.70 -6.91 -5.25
C ARG A 64 -8.90 -7.30 -4.39
N ARG A 65 -9.07 -6.67 -3.23
CA ARG A 65 -10.21 -6.92 -2.33
C ARG A 65 -11.54 -6.52 -2.96
N VAL A 66 -11.58 -5.39 -3.69
CA VAL A 66 -12.76 -4.99 -4.46
C VAL A 66 -13.13 -6.08 -5.47
N VAL A 67 -12.19 -6.52 -6.29
CA VAL A 67 -12.40 -7.55 -7.32
C VAL A 67 -12.85 -8.87 -6.68
N GLU A 68 -12.23 -9.29 -5.58
CA GLU A 68 -12.59 -10.52 -4.88
C GLU A 68 -14.01 -10.47 -4.32
N VAL A 69 -14.37 -9.39 -3.60
CA VAL A 69 -15.69 -9.23 -3.00
C VAL A 69 -16.76 -9.08 -4.09
N ALA A 70 -16.52 -8.27 -5.12
CA ALA A 70 -17.43 -8.12 -6.25
C ALA A 70 -17.70 -9.47 -6.94
N ARG A 71 -16.64 -10.25 -7.22
CA ARG A 71 -16.77 -11.61 -7.79
C ARG A 71 -17.59 -12.52 -6.89
N ARG A 72 -17.35 -12.53 -5.58
CA ARG A 72 -18.08 -13.35 -4.59
C ARG A 72 -19.55 -13.00 -4.53
N LEU A 73 -19.89 -11.72 -4.68
CA LEU A 73 -21.27 -11.22 -4.66
C LEU A 73 -21.95 -11.25 -6.02
N GLY A 74 -21.25 -11.59 -7.10
CA GLY A 74 -21.79 -11.52 -8.46
C GLY A 74 -22.01 -10.09 -8.97
N VAL A 75 -21.32 -9.10 -8.38
CA VAL A 75 -21.39 -7.69 -8.76
C VAL A 75 -20.37 -7.42 -9.87
N ASP A 76 -20.81 -6.77 -10.94
CA ASP A 76 -19.93 -6.38 -12.03
C ASP A 76 -19.36 -4.96 -11.77
N ALA A 77 -18.13 -4.90 -11.29
CA ALA A 77 -17.44 -3.64 -11.01
C ALA A 77 -17.12 -2.82 -12.29
N ALA A 78 -17.24 -3.39 -13.48
CA ALA A 78 -17.05 -2.66 -14.72
C ALA A 78 -18.24 -1.76 -15.11
N LYS A 79 -19.38 -1.88 -14.43
CA LYS A 79 -20.56 -1.06 -14.67
C LYS A 79 -20.49 0.34 -14.08
N VAL A 80 -19.54 0.61 -13.19
CA VAL A 80 -19.28 1.93 -12.61
C VAL A 80 -17.96 2.47 -13.14
N LYS A 81 -17.82 3.80 -13.23
CA LYS A 81 -16.53 4.41 -13.56
C LYS A 81 -15.53 4.14 -12.45
N ARG A 82 -14.30 3.85 -12.82
CA ARG A 82 -13.25 3.46 -11.88
C ARG A 82 -12.10 4.46 -11.90
N ALA A 83 -11.67 4.90 -10.74
CA ALA A 83 -10.50 5.73 -10.58
C ALA A 83 -9.47 5.03 -9.67
N ALA A 84 -8.22 5.04 -10.07
CA ALA A 84 -7.12 4.43 -9.34
C ALA A 84 -6.00 5.46 -9.11
N VAL A 85 -5.36 5.42 -7.94
CA VAL A 85 -4.26 6.33 -7.60
C VAL A 85 -3.03 6.13 -8.49
N GLY A 86 -2.87 4.95 -9.08
CA GLY A 86 -1.73 4.63 -9.92
C GLY A 86 -1.94 3.39 -10.78
N VAL A 87 -1.02 3.15 -11.69
CA VAL A 87 -1.09 2.06 -12.68
C VAL A 87 -1.23 0.70 -12.02
N ALA A 88 -0.41 0.37 -11.01
CA ALA A 88 -0.50 -0.90 -10.31
C ALA A 88 -1.86 -1.14 -9.63
N THR A 89 -2.53 -0.05 -9.17
CA THR A 89 -3.89 -0.12 -8.62
C THR A 89 -4.92 -0.35 -9.72
N ALA A 90 -4.77 0.34 -10.86
CA ALA A 90 -5.63 0.18 -12.03
C ALA A 90 -5.54 -1.25 -12.58
N ASP A 91 -4.33 -1.80 -12.71
CA ASP A 91 -4.12 -3.18 -13.17
C ASP A 91 -4.77 -4.19 -12.24
N ALA A 92 -4.59 -4.03 -10.92
CA ALA A 92 -5.21 -4.90 -9.92
C ALA A 92 -6.74 -4.79 -9.92
N LEU A 93 -7.32 -3.66 -10.34
CA LEU A 93 -8.76 -3.43 -10.47
C LEU A 93 -9.34 -3.96 -11.80
N GLY A 94 -8.50 -4.46 -12.70
CA GLY A 94 -8.90 -4.86 -14.06
C GLY A 94 -9.16 -3.68 -14.99
N GLY A 95 -8.47 -2.56 -14.77
CA GLY A 95 -8.56 -1.30 -15.52
C GLY A 95 -9.20 -0.17 -14.72
N ALA A 96 -8.93 1.06 -15.10
CA ALA A 96 -9.53 2.27 -14.54
C ALA A 96 -9.74 3.33 -15.63
N ASP A 97 -10.81 4.12 -15.49
CA ASP A 97 -11.15 5.22 -16.40
C ASP A 97 -10.33 6.48 -16.11
N LEU A 98 -9.81 6.56 -14.87
CA LEU A 98 -9.02 7.71 -14.42
C LEU A 98 -7.82 7.23 -13.59
N VAL A 99 -6.61 7.60 -14.06
CA VAL A 99 -5.34 7.41 -13.34
C VAL A 99 -4.54 8.71 -13.49
N PRO A 100 -4.11 9.34 -12.39
CA PRO A 100 -3.32 10.57 -12.47
C PRO A 100 -1.90 10.29 -12.96
N ARG A 101 -1.24 11.28 -13.57
CA ARG A 101 0.16 11.16 -14.00
C ARG A 101 1.11 10.98 -12.81
N THR A 102 0.90 11.75 -11.75
CA THR A 102 1.61 11.57 -10.47
C THR A 102 0.75 10.71 -9.58
N GLN A 103 1.26 9.55 -9.17
CA GLN A 103 0.50 8.50 -8.49
C GLN A 103 0.35 8.79 -6.99
N THR A 104 -0.35 9.88 -6.66
CA THR A 104 -0.66 10.32 -5.28
C THR A 104 -2.15 10.58 -5.11
N GLY A 105 -2.65 10.52 -3.86
CA GLY A 105 -4.04 10.86 -3.53
C GLY A 105 -4.39 12.30 -3.91
N GLU A 106 -3.47 13.24 -3.62
CA GLU A 106 -3.60 14.65 -3.99
C GLU A 106 -3.78 14.83 -5.51
N SER A 107 -2.90 14.20 -6.30
CA SER A 107 -2.98 14.28 -7.77
C SER A 107 -4.24 13.64 -8.32
N LEU A 108 -4.70 12.51 -7.75
CA LEU A 108 -5.97 11.91 -8.13
C LEU A 108 -7.13 12.85 -7.79
N GLY A 109 -7.15 13.44 -6.61
CA GLY A 109 -8.13 14.43 -6.20
C GLY A 109 -8.14 15.65 -7.13
N ALA A 110 -6.98 16.15 -7.54
CA ALA A 110 -6.86 17.29 -8.44
C ALA A 110 -7.48 17.03 -9.82
N VAL A 111 -7.25 15.84 -10.41
CA VAL A 111 -7.79 15.48 -11.74
C VAL A 111 -9.19 14.87 -11.70
N PHE A 112 -9.73 14.56 -10.51
CA PHE A 112 -11.07 13.99 -10.38
C PHE A 112 -12.12 14.95 -10.96
N PRO A 113 -13.14 14.49 -11.72
CA PRO A 113 -14.11 15.38 -12.35
C PRO A 113 -15.05 16.04 -11.32
N GLU A 114 -15.68 17.14 -11.70
CA GLU A 114 -16.83 17.69 -10.99
C GLU A 114 -18.08 16.82 -11.20
N GLY A 115 -18.98 16.78 -10.22
CA GLY A 115 -20.21 16.00 -10.31
C GLY A 115 -21.10 16.14 -9.08
N ARG A 116 -22.27 15.49 -9.12
CA ARG A 116 -23.30 15.59 -8.06
C ARG A 116 -23.81 14.22 -7.58
N GLY A 117 -23.27 13.14 -8.11
CA GLY A 117 -23.67 11.79 -7.76
C GLY A 117 -22.92 11.24 -6.54
N ARG A 118 -22.89 9.91 -6.44
CA ARG A 118 -22.23 9.20 -5.33
C ARG A 118 -20.91 8.59 -5.77
N VAL A 119 -19.92 8.69 -4.92
CA VAL A 119 -18.59 8.07 -5.08
C VAL A 119 -18.38 7.07 -3.94
N LEU A 120 -18.08 5.84 -4.29
CA LEU A 120 -17.54 4.87 -3.33
C LEU A 120 -16.02 5.00 -3.29
N LEU A 121 -15.48 5.37 -2.13
CA LEU A 121 -14.04 5.47 -1.89
C LEU A 121 -13.58 4.31 -1.00
N ALA A 122 -13.01 3.27 -1.63
CA ALA A 122 -12.51 2.08 -0.96
C ALA A 122 -10.99 2.21 -0.68
N VAL A 123 -10.62 2.40 0.58
CA VAL A 123 -9.25 2.73 0.99
C VAL A 123 -8.76 1.84 2.13
N ALA A 124 -7.44 1.87 2.41
CA ALA A 124 -6.90 1.37 3.66
C ALA A 124 -7.43 2.19 4.85
N GLU A 125 -7.54 1.57 6.02
CA GLU A 125 -8.00 2.26 7.24
C GLU A 125 -7.08 3.44 7.63
N SER A 126 -5.79 3.34 7.34
CA SER A 126 -4.78 4.38 7.57
C SER A 126 -4.61 5.36 6.42
N ALA A 127 -5.46 5.31 5.36
CA ALA A 127 -5.32 6.22 4.22
C ALA A 127 -5.69 7.66 4.60
N GLY A 128 -4.97 8.64 4.03
CA GLY A 128 -5.31 10.06 4.12
C GLY A 128 -6.67 10.40 3.49
N ASP A 129 -7.08 11.64 3.62
CA ASP A 129 -8.38 12.16 3.19
C ASP A 129 -8.33 13.04 1.92
N ASP A 130 -7.16 13.16 1.28
CA ASP A 130 -6.94 14.04 0.12
C ASP A 130 -7.99 13.83 -0.98
N VAL A 131 -8.22 12.56 -1.36
CA VAL A 131 -9.17 12.20 -2.42
C VAL A 131 -10.60 12.51 -2.00
N GLU A 132 -10.96 12.18 -0.76
CA GLU A 132 -12.28 12.44 -0.20
C GLU A 132 -12.60 13.93 -0.17
N THR A 133 -11.66 14.71 0.38
CA THR A 133 -11.76 16.17 0.49
C THR A 133 -11.92 16.80 -0.90
N ALA A 134 -11.08 16.41 -1.85
CA ALA A 134 -11.15 16.93 -3.22
C ALA A 134 -12.45 16.56 -3.94
N ALA A 135 -12.91 15.31 -3.82
CA ALA A 135 -14.16 14.87 -4.44
C ALA A 135 -15.36 15.60 -3.85
N ARG A 136 -15.44 15.77 -2.53
CA ARG A 136 -16.50 16.55 -1.86
C ARG A 136 -16.50 18.02 -2.30
N ALA A 137 -15.33 18.64 -2.40
CA ALA A 137 -15.20 20.02 -2.90
C ALA A 137 -15.68 20.19 -4.34
N LYS A 138 -15.66 19.11 -5.14
CA LYS A 138 -16.15 19.05 -6.53
C LYS A 138 -17.62 18.63 -6.65
N GLY A 139 -18.36 18.60 -5.55
CA GLY A 139 -19.80 18.39 -5.50
C GLY A 139 -20.26 16.94 -5.32
N TRP A 140 -19.34 15.98 -5.14
CA TRP A 140 -19.69 14.58 -4.97
C TRP A 140 -20.13 14.25 -3.53
N THR A 141 -21.08 13.33 -3.41
CA THR A 141 -21.38 12.65 -2.14
C THR A 141 -20.46 11.45 -2.02
N VAL A 142 -19.50 11.49 -1.07
CA VAL A 142 -18.51 10.44 -0.91
C VAL A 142 -18.90 9.53 0.24
N GLU A 143 -19.05 8.23 -0.06
CA GLU A 143 -19.10 7.15 0.92
C GLU A 143 -17.71 6.52 1.01
N ARG A 144 -17.04 6.72 2.14
CA ARG A 144 -15.72 6.15 2.41
C ARG A 144 -15.89 4.85 3.18
N VAL A 145 -15.25 3.80 2.69
CA VAL A 145 -15.19 2.50 3.37
C VAL A 145 -13.75 1.99 3.45
N HIS A 146 -13.47 1.23 4.49
CA HIS A 146 -12.17 0.65 4.69
C HIS A 146 -12.15 -0.77 4.14
N SER A 147 -11.37 -0.99 3.09
CA SER A 147 -11.23 -2.30 2.45
C SER A 147 -10.28 -3.24 3.20
N TYR A 148 -9.36 -2.68 3.99
CA TYR A 148 -8.41 -3.42 4.83
C TYR A 148 -7.72 -2.52 5.83
N ARG A 149 -7.05 -3.14 6.80
CA ARG A 149 -6.05 -2.51 7.66
C ARG A 149 -4.71 -3.21 7.55
N THR A 150 -3.63 -2.47 7.78
CA THR A 150 -2.29 -3.03 7.94
C THR A 150 -2.01 -3.17 9.43
N VAL A 151 -1.61 -4.36 9.85
CA VAL A 151 -1.26 -4.67 11.23
C VAL A 151 0.21 -5.05 11.33
N ALA A 152 0.83 -4.71 12.47
CA ALA A 152 2.15 -5.21 12.79
C ALA A 152 2.04 -6.68 13.16
N VAL A 153 2.97 -7.50 12.64
CA VAL A 153 3.11 -8.91 13.01
C VAL A 153 4.53 -9.16 13.52
N ARG A 154 4.65 -10.02 14.52
CA ARG A 154 5.95 -10.46 14.97
C ARG A 154 6.34 -11.71 14.20
N PRO A 155 7.44 -11.69 13.43
CA PRO A 155 7.91 -12.86 12.72
C PRO A 155 8.28 -13.98 13.72
N THR A 156 7.84 -15.20 13.44
CA THR A 156 8.17 -16.38 14.24
C THR A 156 9.40 -17.08 13.69
N GLY A 157 10.27 -17.61 14.57
CA GLY A 157 11.47 -18.37 14.16
C GLY A 157 12.59 -17.51 13.60
N ILE A 158 12.49 -16.18 13.69
CA ILE A 158 13.56 -15.25 13.32
C ILE A 158 14.17 -14.69 14.60
N ASP A 159 15.45 -14.92 14.79
CA ASP A 159 16.20 -14.35 15.88
C ASP A 159 17.19 -13.28 15.41
N ASP A 160 17.83 -12.60 16.34
CA ASP A 160 18.78 -11.54 16.09
C ASP A 160 19.98 -11.98 15.21
N SER A 161 20.35 -13.27 15.24
CA SER A 161 21.48 -13.77 14.45
C SER A 161 21.20 -13.74 12.96
N VAL A 162 19.95 -14.00 12.57
CA VAL A 162 19.51 -13.89 11.18
C VAL A 162 19.64 -12.45 10.69
N VAL A 163 19.19 -11.46 11.50
CA VAL A 163 19.32 -10.05 11.15
C VAL A 163 20.78 -9.64 11.01
N ARG A 164 21.64 -10.06 11.96
CA ARG A 164 23.08 -9.74 11.97
C ARG A 164 23.85 -10.39 10.83
N SER A 165 23.36 -11.49 10.26
CA SER A 165 23.99 -12.19 9.13
C SER A 165 23.69 -11.56 7.77
N CYS A 166 22.79 -10.58 7.73
CA CYS A 166 22.42 -9.90 6.50
C CYS A 166 23.21 -8.60 6.31
N ASP A 167 23.46 -8.20 5.05
CA ASP A 167 24.18 -6.98 4.71
C ASP A 167 23.27 -5.76 4.63
N ALA A 168 22.02 -5.96 4.23
CA ALA A 168 21.09 -4.87 3.99
C ALA A 168 19.64 -5.21 4.39
N ILE A 169 18.85 -4.16 4.65
CA ILE A 169 17.43 -4.23 4.91
C ILE A 169 16.68 -3.15 4.12
N THR A 170 15.50 -3.47 3.63
CA THR A 170 14.67 -2.56 2.84
C THR A 170 13.34 -2.28 3.52
N PHE A 171 12.98 -1.00 3.60
CA PHE A 171 11.69 -0.53 4.10
C PHE A 171 10.94 0.24 3.01
N THR A 172 9.73 -0.20 2.70
CA THR A 172 8.89 0.42 1.65
C THR A 172 7.76 1.28 2.22
N ALA A 173 7.56 1.29 3.54
CA ALA A 173 6.54 2.08 4.22
C ALA A 173 6.95 2.38 5.66
N ALA A 174 6.49 3.51 6.22
CA ALA A 174 6.72 3.89 7.61
C ALA A 174 6.13 2.85 8.59
N SER A 175 4.95 2.29 8.30
CA SER A 175 4.34 1.25 9.14
C SER A 175 5.19 -0.03 9.27
N ALA A 176 6.03 -0.33 8.27
CA ALA A 176 6.98 -1.44 8.38
C ALA A 176 8.15 -1.09 9.31
N VAL A 177 8.54 0.18 9.40
CA VAL A 177 9.54 0.65 10.36
C VAL A 177 9.03 0.49 11.79
N ASP A 178 7.80 0.98 12.06
CA ASP A 178 7.18 0.88 13.39
C ASP A 178 7.05 -0.58 13.83
N ALA A 179 6.60 -1.44 12.92
CA ALA A 179 6.48 -2.88 13.17
C ALA A 179 7.84 -3.55 13.41
N TRP A 180 8.88 -3.16 12.64
CA TRP A 180 10.23 -3.66 12.83
C TRP A 180 10.78 -3.27 14.20
N VAL A 181 10.67 -2.00 14.56
CA VAL A 181 11.15 -1.48 15.86
C VAL A 181 10.43 -2.17 17.02
N SER A 182 9.13 -2.43 16.89
CA SER A 182 8.37 -3.21 17.88
C SER A 182 8.89 -4.67 18.03
N ALA A 183 9.35 -5.29 16.95
CA ALA A 183 9.77 -6.68 16.94
C ALA A 183 11.27 -6.87 17.30
N PHE A 184 12.15 -5.98 16.79
CA PHE A 184 13.61 -6.11 16.82
C PHE A 184 14.34 -4.89 17.39
N GLY A 185 13.61 -3.86 17.85
CA GLY A 185 14.21 -2.59 18.27
C GLY A 185 14.93 -1.90 17.11
N THR A 186 16.09 -1.33 17.39
CA THR A 186 16.95 -0.67 16.39
C THR A 186 17.95 -1.62 15.73
N LEU A 187 17.79 -2.93 15.91
CA LEU A 187 18.67 -3.93 15.30
C LEU A 187 18.40 -3.98 13.79
N VAL A 188 19.39 -3.56 13.01
CA VAL A 188 19.36 -3.59 11.54
C VAL A 188 20.74 -3.96 10.99
N PRO A 189 20.84 -4.47 9.75
CA PRO A 189 22.10 -4.59 9.03
C PRO A 189 22.79 -3.23 8.80
N SER A 190 24.02 -3.27 8.30
CA SER A 190 24.84 -2.06 8.05
C SER A 190 24.26 -1.13 6.98
N THR A 191 23.51 -1.69 6.00
CA THR A 191 22.87 -0.92 4.94
C THR A 191 21.36 -0.91 5.15
N VAL A 192 20.78 0.28 5.31
CA VAL A 192 19.33 0.47 5.48
C VAL A 192 18.81 1.29 4.31
N VAL A 193 17.86 0.75 3.56
CA VAL A 193 17.26 1.41 2.39
C VAL A 193 15.80 1.74 2.66
N ALA A 194 15.43 3.00 2.47
CA ALA A 194 14.06 3.49 2.49
C ALA A 194 13.57 3.79 1.08
N MET A 195 12.36 3.36 0.73
CA MET A 195 11.76 3.63 -0.58
C MET A 195 11.47 5.10 -0.82
N GLY A 196 11.24 5.88 0.24
CA GLY A 196 10.93 7.30 0.11
C GLY A 196 11.13 8.10 1.38
N PRO A 197 10.98 9.45 1.31
CA PRO A 197 11.29 10.37 2.40
C PRO A 197 10.50 10.12 3.69
N GLN A 198 9.22 9.73 3.59
CA GLN A 198 8.40 9.43 4.78
C GLN A 198 8.94 8.21 5.54
N THR A 199 9.33 7.16 4.81
CA THR A 199 9.95 5.96 5.40
C THR A 199 11.30 6.28 6.01
N ALA A 200 12.12 7.11 5.34
CA ALA A 200 13.42 7.55 5.85
C ALA A 200 13.27 8.37 7.14
N ARG A 201 12.26 9.25 7.21
CA ARG A 201 11.95 10.01 8.41
C ARG A 201 11.58 9.09 9.58
N ALA A 202 10.69 8.10 9.35
CA ALA A 202 10.32 7.14 10.38
C ALA A 202 11.53 6.36 10.91
N LEU A 203 12.46 5.96 10.05
CA LEU A 203 13.72 5.31 10.46
C LEU A 203 14.58 6.25 11.32
N SER A 204 14.73 7.51 10.91
CA SER A 204 15.49 8.51 11.66
C SER A 204 14.88 8.79 13.03
N ASP A 205 13.55 8.95 13.10
CA ASP A 205 12.81 9.17 14.35
C ASP A 205 12.92 7.98 15.30
N ALA A 206 13.07 6.77 14.76
CA ALA A 206 13.33 5.56 15.50
C ALA A 206 14.81 5.37 15.92
N GLY A 207 15.71 6.30 15.57
CA GLY A 207 17.14 6.22 15.87
C GLY A 207 17.94 5.29 14.96
N ILE A 208 17.40 4.93 13.79
CA ILE A 208 18.08 4.10 12.79
C ILE A 208 18.71 5.02 11.72
N ALA A 209 20.05 5.09 11.73
CA ALA A 209 20.83 5.89 10.78
C ALA A 209 22.22 5.25 10.59
N PRO A 210 22.91 5.45 9.42
CA PRO A 210 22.43 6.19 8.24
C PRO A 210 21.41 5.41 7.40
N VAL A 211 20.59 6.14 6.62
CA VAL A 211 19.58 5.57 5.73
C VAL A 211 19.85 6.02 4.30
N VAL A 212 19.89 5.08 3.36
CA VAL A 212 19.89 5.35 1.92
C VAL A 212 18.45 5.52 1.46
N VAL A 213 18.13 6.63 0.82
CA VAL A 213 16.79 6.88 0.27
C VAL A 213 16.81 6.61 -1.23
N ALA A 214 15.90 5.77 -1.71
CA ALA A 214 15.78 5.52 -3.13
C ALA A 214 15.45 6.82 -3.89
N THR A 215 16.12 7.06 -5.02
CA THR A 215 15.91 8.24 -5.86
C THR A 215 14.55 8.22 -6.55
N GLU A 216 14.05 7.02 -6.84
CA GLU A 216 12.70 6.80 -7.31
C GLU A 216 11.90 6.02 -6.27
N GLN A 217 10.68 6.48 -5.96
CA GLN A 217 9.77 5.80 -5.04
C GLN A 217 9.11 4.57 -5.70
N SER A 218 9.95 3.63 -6.13
CA SER A 218 9.56 2.41 -6.82
C SER A 218 10.36 1.21 -6.30
N LEU A 219 9.92 -0.01 -6.61
CA LEU A 219 10.68 -1.22 -6.26
C LEU A 219 12.03 -1.26 -6.98
N HIS A 220 12.10 -0.79 -8.24
CA HIS A 220 13.35 -0.66 -8.97
C HIS A 220 14.29 0.36 -8.33
N GLY A 221 13.73 1.49 -7.84
CA GLY A 221 14.51 2.48 -7.10
C GLY A 221 15.11 1.92 -5.80
N VAL A 222 14.40 1.04 -5.10
CA VAL A 222 14.92 0.35 -3.91
C VAL A 222 16.07 -0.59 -4.28
N VAL A 223 15.95 -1.35 -5.39
CA VAL A 223 17.02 -2.22 -5.88
C VAL A 223 18.24 -1.41 -6.29
N ALA A 224 18.05 -0.33 -7.06
CA ALA A 224 19.14 0.56 -7.48
C ALA A 224 19.85 1.24 -6.31
N ALA A 225 19.18 1.46 -5.18
CA ALA A 225 19.76 2.07 -3.98
C ALA A 225 20.65 1.11 -3.18
N LEU A 226 20.67 -0.16 -3.53
CA LEU A 226 21.53 -1.18 -2.91
C LEU A 226 22.89 -1.35 -3.63
N GLY A 227 23.04 -0.78 -4.84
CA GLY A 227 24.25 -0.79 -5.65
C GLY A 227 24.25 -1.87 -6.70
#